data_70a472ca88f574e7cb8de8dd55839f98
#
_entry.id   70a472ca88f574e7cb8de8dd55839f98
#
_cell.length_a   1.000
_cell.length_b   1.000
_cell.length_c   1.000
_cell.angle_alpha   90.00
_cell.angle_beta   90.00
_cell.angle_gamma   90.00
#
_symmetry.space_group_name_H-M   'P 1'
#
loop_
_entity.id
_entity.type
_entity.pdbx_description
1 polymer ?
#
loop_
_entity_poly.entity_id
_entity_poly.type
_entity_poly.pdbx_seq_one_letter_code
_entity_poly.pdbx_strand_id
1 'polypeptide(L)'
;MSVSNQRCAGIDVSKGTLDIAISNNASQFTVPNGSDGFTQVIGELKRNETRLILMEATGGLESSVACHLQSEGFDVVVINPRQARDFARAMGY
;
A
#
# COMPACT_ATOMS: atom_id res chain seq x y z
N MET A 1 20.30 -6.61 16.14
CA MET A 1 19.63 -6.81 15.03
C MET A 1 18.33 -6.19 15.07
N SER A 2 17.95 -5.82 14.12
CA SER A 2 16.74 -5.13 14.10
C SER A 2 15.66 -6.02 13.63
N VAL A 3 14.74 -6.28 14.46
CA VAL A 3 13.63 -7.04 14.06
C VAL A 3 12.60 -6.23 13.35
N SER A 4 12.83 -4.97 13.30
CA SER A 4 11.80 -4.13 12.75
C SER A 4 12.08 -3.71 11.34
N ASN A 5 12.78 -4.53 10.61
CA ASN A 5 13.00 -4.25 9.21
C ASN A 5 11.79 -4.53 8.36
N GLN A 6 10.68 -4.81 9.01
CA GLN A 6 9.47 -5.00 8.29
C GLN A 6 9.11 -3.70 7.58
N ARG A 7 9.07 -3.76 6.27
CA ARG A 7 8.74 -2.60 5.46
C ARG A 7 7.27 -2.56 5.19
N CYS A 8 6.75 -1.38 5.05
CA CYS A 8 5.34 -1.22 4.72
C CYS A 8 5.21 -0.22 3.58
N ALA A 9 4.07 -0.29 2.93
CA ALA A 9 3.75 0.62 1.85
C ALA A 9 2.36 1.17 2.10
N GLY A 10 2.18 2.42 1.72
CA GLY A 10 0.87 3.03 1.71
C GLY A 10 0.40 3.17 0.28
N ILE A 11 -0.86 2.87 0.04
CA ILE A 11 -1.44 3.03 -1.27
C ILE A 11 -2.65 3.94 -1.17
N ASP A 12 -2.59 5.04 -1.90
CA ASP A 12 -3.70 5.97 -2.02
C ASP A 12 -4.44 5.62 -3.30
N VAL A 13 -5.70 5.23 -3.17
CA VAL A 13 -6.48 4.69 -4.28
C VAL A 13 -7.43 5.75 -4.80
N SER A 14 -7.39 5.98 -6.10
CA SER A 14 -8.39 6.79 -6.76
C SER A 14 -8.98 6.00 -7.90
N LYS A 15 -9.96 6.59 -8.57
CA LYS A 15 -10.69 5.88 -9.61
C LYS A 15 -9.76 5.41 -10.72
N GLY A 16 -8.82 6.24 -11.12
CA GLY A 16 -7.98 5.93 -12.26
C GLY A 16 -6.55 5.56 -11.93
N THR A 17 -6.09 5.83 -10.72
CA THR A 17 -4.68 5.65 -10.38
C THR A 17 -4.50 5.15 -8.96
N LEU A 18 -3.30 4.60 -8.74
CA LEU A 18 -2.82 4.23 -7.41
C LEU A 18 -1.53 4.99 -7.17
N ASP A 19 -1.44 5.65 -6.03
CA ASP A 19 -0.20 6.31 -5.60
C ASP A 19 0.41 5.49 -4.49
N ILE A 20 1.62 5.02 -4.71
CA ILE A 20 2.30 4.10 -3.80
C ILE A 20 3.49 4.78 -3.17
N ALA A 21 3.62 4.63 -1.85
CA ALA A 21 4.78 5.10 -1.11
C ALA A 21 5.31 3.95 -0.30
N ILE A 22 6.57 3.60 -0.52
CA ILE A 22 7.21 2.50 0.21
C ILE A 22 8.14 3.11 1.26
N SER A 23 7.96 2.69 2.50
CA SER A 23 8.80 3.17 3.59
C SER A 23 10.22 2.66 3.38
N ASN A 24 11.14 3.18 4.11
CA ASN A 24 12.54 2.79 4.09
C ASN A 24 13.36 3.30 2.93
N ASN A 25 12.86 3.29 1.71
CA ASN A 25 13.64 3.81 0.60
C ASN A 25 13.05 5.06 -0.01
N ALA A 26 11.99 5.57 0.62
CA ALA A 26 11.33 6.80 0.17
C ALA A 26 10.87 6.73 -1.28
N SER A 27 10.61 5.54 -1.78
CA SER A 27 10.17 5.35 -3.14
C SER A 27 8.70 5.71 -3.27
N GLN A 28 8.38 6.53 -4.24
CA GLN A 28 6.99 6.91 -4.54
C GLN A 28 6.77 6.80 -6.02
N PHE A 29 5.64 6.25 -6.40
CA PHE A 29 5.31 6.14 -7.81
C PHE A 29 3.81 6.00 -7.98
N THR A 30 3.34 6.25 -9.19
CA THR A 30 1.92 6.19 -9.53
C THR A 30 1.72 5.21 -10.67
N VAL A 31 0.69 4.38 -10.57
CA VAL A 31 0.35 3.42 -11.62
C VAL A 31 -1.16 3.49 -11.88
N PRO A 32 -1.60 2.95 -13.01
CA PRO A 32 -3.04 2.87 -13.27
C PRO A 32 -3.73 1.93 -12.27
N ASN A 33 -4.97 2.26 -11.96
CA ASN A 33 -5.78 1.38 -11.12
C ASN A 33 -6.43 0.31 -12.00
N GLY A 34 -5.65 -0.69 -12.35
CA GLY A 34 -6.08 -1.77 -13.23
C GLY A 34 -5.03 -2.88 -13.20
N SER A 35 -5.25 -3.92 -14.00
CA SER A 35 -4.41 -5.10 -13.94
C SER A 35 -2.94 -4.80 -14.23
N ASP A 36 -2.66 -3.91 -15.19
CA ASP A 36 -1.28 -3.56 -15.49
C ASP A 36 -0.63 -2.85 -14.31
N GLY A 37 -1.36 -1.93 -13.69
CA GLY A 37 -0.85 -1.23 -12.51
C GLY A 37 -0.62 -2.16 -11.35
N PHE A 38 -1.53 -3.11 -11.14
CA PHE A 38 -1.39 -4.08 -10.07
C PHE A 38 -0.12 -4.90 -10.24
N THR A 39 0.18 -5.32 -11.47
CA THR A 39 1.39 -6.06 -11.75
C THR A 39 2.64 -5.26 -11.42
N GLN A 40 2.64 -3.98 -11.77
CA GLN A 40 3.76 -3.10 -11.46
C GLN A 40 3.95 -2.94 -9.96
N VAL A 41 2.83 -2.72 -9.24
CA VAL A 41 2.90 -2.56 -7.78
C VAL A 41 3.46 -3.82 -7.13
N ILE A 42 2.96 -4.98 -7.53
CA ILE A 42 3.42 -6.24 -6.96
C ILE A 42 4.91 -6.41 -7.19
N GLY A 43 5.38 -6.11 -8.39
CA GLY A 43 6.80 -6.22 -8.69
C GLY A 43 7.66 -5.32 -7.81
N GLU A 44 7.21 -4.08 -7.61
CA GLU A 44 7.96 -3.15 -6.77
C GLU A 44 7.94 -3.55 -5.31
N LEU A 45 6.77 -4.01 -4.83
CA LEU A 45 6.67 -4.43 -3.43
C LEU A 45 7.56 -5.63 -3.15
N LYS A 46 7.59 -6.59 -4.06
CA LYS A 46 8.44 -7.77 -3.90
C LYS A 46 9.92 -7.40 -3.96
N ARG A 47 10.27 -6.50 -4.86
CA ARG A 47 11.66 -6.06 -5.00
C ARG A 47 12.14 -5.37 -3.71
N ASN A 48 11.25 -4.68 -3.03
CA ASN A 48 11.57 -3.96 -1.80
C ASN A 48 11.26 -4.77 -0.55
N GLU A 49 10.90 -6.04 -0.71
CA GLU A 49 10.63 -6.94 0.42
C GLU A 49 9.55 -6.38 1.34
N THR A 50 8.54 -5.77 0.75
CA THR A 50 7.44 -5.16 1.50
C THR A 50 6.31 -6.18 1.62
N ARG A 51 5.79 -6.36 2.81
CA ARG A 51 4.67 -7.28 3.02
C ARG A 51 3.43 -6.59 3.52
N LEU A 52 3.57 -5.55 4.32
CA LEU A 52 2.43 -4.87 4.92
C LEU A 52 2.01 -3.70 4.05
N ILE A 53 0.75 -3.70 3.67
CA ILE A 53 0.18 -2.67 2.81
C ILE A 53 -0.95 -1.99 3.55
N LEU A 54 -0.88 -0.67 3.62
CA LEU A 54 -1.92 0.12 4.25
C LEU A 54 -2.66 0.89 3.17
N MET A 55 -3.97 0.83 3.19
CA MET A 55 -4.83 1.56 2.26
C MET A 55 -5.89 2.30 3.03
N GLU A 56 -6.27 3.46 2.52
CA GLU A 56 -7.39 4.20 3.06
C GLU A 56 -8.66 3.78 2.34
N ALA A 57 -9.73 3.59 3.09
CA ALA A 57 -11.01 3.23 2.51
C ALA A 57 -11.52 4.39 1.65
N THR A 58 -11.94 4.10 0.44
CA THR A 58 -12.34 5.10 -0.53
C THR A 58 -13.68 4.78 -1.17
N GLY A 59 -14.59 4.23 -0.37
CA GLY A 59 -15.94 3.94 -0.86
C GLY A 59 -16.01 2.74 -1.80
N GLY A 60 -15.06 1.83 -1.68
CA GLY A 60 -15.06 0.61 -2.50
C GLY A 60 -14.05 0.60 -3.62
N LEU A 61 -13.45 1.73 -3.95
CA LEU A 61 -12.47 1.78 -5.02
C LEU A 61 -11.23 0.95 -4.70
N GLU A 62 -10.95 0.74 -3.41
CA GLU A 62 -9.79 -0.01 -2.99
C GLU A 62 -9.99 -1.53 -3.09
N SER A 63 -11.22 -2.00 -3.28
CA SER A 63 -11.52 -3.43 -3.17
C SER A 63 -10.75 -4.28 -4.16
N SER A 64 -10.69 -3.88 -5.42
CA SER A 64 -10.00 -4.67 -6.43
C SER A 64 -8.53 -4.84 -6.13
N VAL A 65 -7.83 -3.74 -5.85
CA VAL A 65 -6.40 -3.82 -5.60
C VAL A 65 -6.14 -4.55 -4.29
N ALA A 66 -6.97 -4.34 -3.28
CA ALA A 66 -6.80 -5.03 -2.00
C ALA A 66 -6.92 -6.54 -2.18
N CYS A 67 -7.94 -7.00 -2.88
CA CYS A 67 -8.11 -8.42 -3.14
C CYS A 67 -6.95 -8.99 -3.93
N HIS A 68 -6.50 -8.26 -4.92
CA HIS A 68 -5.41 -8.73 -5.77
C HIS A 68 -4.12 -8.89 -4.96
N LEU A 69 -3.82 -7.88 -4.13
CA LEU A 69 -2.63 -7.95 -3.30
C LEU A 69 -2.72 -9.06 -2.26
N GLN A 70 -3.90 -9.26 -1.66
CA GLN A 70 -4.07 -10.34 -0.71
C GLN A 70 -3.86 -11.70 -1.38
N SER A 71 -4.33 -11.85 -2.60
CA SER A 71 -4.16 -13.11 -3.32
C SER A 71 -2.69 -13.39 -3.64
N GLU A 72 -1.86 -12.35 -3.66
CA GLU A 72 -0.42 -12.49 -3.89
C GLU A 72 0.36 -12.67 -2.60
N GLY A 73 -0.32 -12.75 -1.47
CA GLY A 73 0.35 -13.03 -0.20
C GLY A 73 0.71 -11.82 0.63
N PHE A 74 0.26 -10.64 0.23
CA PHE A 74 0.53 -9.44 1.02
C PHE A 74 -0.47 -9.30 2.16
N ASP A 75 -0.02 -8.69 3.25
CA ASP A 75 -0.88 -8.35 4.36
C ASP A 75 -1.47 -6.98 4.11
N VAL A 76 -2.75 -6.93 3.78
CA VAL A 76 -3.40 -5.68 3.41
C VAL A 76 -4.33 -5.24 4.53
N VAL A 77 -4.15 -4.01 4.97
CA VAL A 77 -4.98 -3.40 5.99
C VAL A 77 -5.67 -2.19 5.38
N VAL A 78 -6.99 -2.20 5.38
CA VAL A 78 -7.78 -1.07 4.88
C VAL A 78 -8.31 -0.32 6.09
N ILE A 79 -7.97 0.95 6.18
CA ILE A 79 -8.35 1.77 7.32
C ILE A 79 -9.15 2.97 6.83
N ASN A 80 -9.99 3.52 7.70
CA ASN A 80 -10.72 4.72 7.32
C ASN A 80 -9.81 5.94 7.45
N PRO A 81 -10.18 7.09 6.85
CA PRO A 81 -9.28 8.25 6.85
C PRO A 81 -8.87 8.71 8.25
N ARG A 82 -9.78 8.59 9.22
CA ARG A 82 -9.46 8.99 10.57
C ARG A 82 -8.40 8.08 11.18
N GLN A 83 -8.56 6.76 10.98
CA GLN A 83 -7.57 5.81 11.47
C GLN A 83 -6.23 6.01 10.78
N ALA A 84 -6.26 6.37 9.51
CA ALA A 84 -5.02 6.61 8.77
C ALA A 84 -4.25 7.78 9.39
N ARG A 85 -4.95 8.85 9.75
CA ARG A 85 -4.29 9.99 10.38
C ARG A 85 -3.73 9.64 11.74
N ASP A 86 -4.49 8.89 12.53
CA ASP A 86 -4.05 8.48 13.86
C ASP A 86 -2.84 7.56 13.76
N PHE A 87 -2.86 6.65 12.80
CA PHE A 87 -1.74 5.74 12.57
C PHE A 87 -0.50 6.50 12.17
N ALA A 88 -0.63 7.45 11.25
CA ALA A 88 0.50 8.23 10.80
C ALA A 88 1.11 9.03 11.95
N ARG A 89 0.26 9.60 12.80
CA ARG A 89 0.73 10.37 13.95
C ARG A 89 1.49 9.47 14.91
N ALA A 90 0.99 8.26 15.14
CA ALA A 90 1.64 7.31 16.02
C ALA A 90 3.00 6.87 15.46
N MET A 91 3.15 6.88 14.15
CA MET A 91 4.41 6.51 13.51
C MET A 91 5.38 7.68 13.37
N GLY A 92 4.98 8.87 13.79
CA GLY A 92 5.87 10.02 13.75
C GLY A 92 5.86 10.78 12.42
N TYR A 93 4.84 10.61 11.64
CA TYR A 93 4.74 11.37 10.38
C TYR A 93 4.04 12.73 10.61
#